data_08dbda5df7a6cb5dbb88db23d9846749
#
_entry.id   08dbda5df7a6cb5dbb88db23d9846749
#
_cell.length_a   1.000
_cell.length_b   1.000
_cell.length_c   1.000
_cell.angle_alpha   90.00
_cell.angle_beta   90.00
_cell.angle_gamma   90.00
#
_symmetry.space_group_name_H-M   'P 1'
#
loop_
_entity.id
_entity.type
_entity.pdbx_description
1 polymer ?
#
loop_
_entity_poly.entity_id
_entity_poly.type
_entity_poly.pdbx_seq_one_letter_code
_entity_poly.pdbx_strand_id
1 'polypeptide(L)'
;MSGHFSDGVHVLPLRIYYEDTDAVGIVYYANWLRFLERGRTELLRLLGQEHSALRDERGVNWVVRRCTIDYLKPARLDETIEVVTSCGELRGASLDMIQQARRGAEILVRAEIVVACMGAGGRPVRLPQHLRTALAQVSAGGPPRSRHIRV
;
A
#
# COMPACT_ATOMS: atom_id res chain seq x y z
N MET A 1 12.03 9.87 -1.14
CA MET A 1 12.71 8.59 -1.12
C MET A 1 11.71 7.49 -1.38
N SER A 2 12.02 6.65 -2.35
CA SER A 2 11.02 5.73 -2.90
C SER A 2 11.02 4.33 -2.26
N GLY A 3 11.79 4.13 -1.19
CA GLY A 3 11.96 2.82 -0.61
C GLY A 3 12.77 1.88 -1.49
N HIS A 4 12.63 0.60 -1.29
CA HIS A 4 13.37 -0.42 -2.02
C HIS A 4 12.62 -1.74 -2.07
N PHE A 5 13.01 -2.61 -3.00
CA PHE A 5 12.53 -3.98 -3.02
C PHE A 5 13.42 -4.87 -2.17
N SER A 6 12.81 -5.75 -1.40
CA SER A 6 13.47 -6.75 -0.57
C SER A 6 12.62 -8.03 -0.59
N ASP A 7 13.21 -9.15 -1.03
CA ASP A 7 12.52 -10.44 -1.12
C ASP A 7 11.19 -10.40 -1.88
N GLY A 8 11.14 -9.60 -2.96
CA GLY A 8 9.96 -9.49 -3.81
C GLY A 8 8.87 -8.55 -3.29
N VAL A 9 9.07 -7.88 -2.16
CA VAL A 9 8.14 -6.89 -1.63
C VAL A 9 8.76 -5.50 -1.60
N HIS A 10 7.92 -4.48 -1.64
CA HIS A 10 8.35 -3.11 -1.51
C HIS A 10 8.39 -2.71 -0.03
N VAL A 11 9.46 -2.05 0.38
CA VAL A 11 9.66 -1.57 1.75
C VAL A 11 9.91 -0.07 1.72
N LEU A 12 9.07 0.67 2.42
CA LEU A 12 9.20 2.12 2.56
C LEU A 12 9.43 2.49 4.03
N PRO A 13 10.65 2.92 4.41
CA PRO A 13 10.88 3.45 5.75
C PRO A 13 10.21 4.81 5.93
N LEU A 14 9.58 5.01 7.07
CA LEU A 14 8.95 6.28 7.46
C LEU A 14 9.27 6.59 8.92
N ARG A 15 9.49 7.88 9.19
CA ARG A 15 9.58 8.37 10.56
C ARG A 15 8.24 8.94 11.00
N ILE A 16 7.86 8.71 12.24
CA ILE A 16 6.66 9.27 12.84
C ILE A 16 6.97 10.68 13.34
N TYR A 17 6.28 11.67 12.80
CA TYR A 17 6.40 13.08 13.16
C TYR A 17 5.33 13.47 14.16
N TYR A 18 5.52 14.62 14.81
CA TYR A 18 4.56 15.18 15.74
C TYR A 18 3.16 15.31 15.12
N GLU A 19 3.08 15.78 13.89
CA GLU A 19 1.82 15.96 13.16
C GLU A 19 1.05 14.63 12.91
N ASP A 20 1.74 13.50 13.01
CA ASP A 20 1.14 12.17 12.80
C ASP A 20 0.48 11.63 14.06
N THR A 21 0.76 12.21 15.21
CA THR A 21 0.35 11.69 16.51
C THR A 21 -0.89 12.41 17.06
N ASP A 22 -1.58 11.71 17.95
CA ASP A 22 -2.70 12.26 18.72
C ASP A 22 -2.25 12.78 20.09
N ALA A 23 -3.22 13.15 20.95
CA ALA A 23 -2.95 13.72 22.27
C ALA A 23 -2.24 12.76 23.23
N VAL A 24 -2.25 11.46 23.00
CA VAL A 24 -1.54 10.47 23.82
C VAL A 24 -0.16 10.09 23.25
N GLY A 25 0.26 10.71 22.17
CA GLY A 25 1.60 10.52 21.58
C GLY A 25 1.77 9.29 20.71
N ILE A 26 0.68 8.68 20.27
CA ILE A 26 0.69 7.58 19.31
C ILE A 26 0.13 8.04 17.99
N VAL A 27 0.47 7.33 16.91
CA VAL A 27 -0.07 7.62 15.59
C VAL A 27 -1.59 7.59 15.64
N TYR A 28 -2.21 8.71 15.23
CA TYR A 28 -3.65 8.78 15.06
C TYR A 28 -4.10 7.74 14.05
N TYR A 29 -5.07 6.91 14.42
CA TYR A 29 -5.38 5.70 13.64
C TYR A 29 -5.70 5.97 12.16
N ALA A 30 -6.30 7.11 11.82
CA ALA A 30 -6.58 7.48 10.44
C ALA A 30 -5.32 7.80 9.63
N ASN A 31 -4.23 8.19 10.28
CA ASN A 31 -2.97 8.48 9.60
C ASN A 31 -2.28 7.23 9.05
N TRP A 32 -2.62 6.05 9.57
CA TRP A 32 -2.15 4.79 8.99
C TRP A 32 -2.58 4.66 7.54
N LEU A 33 -3.75 5.14 7.18
CA LEU A 33 -4.22 5.14 5.78
C LEU A 33 -3.31 5.97 4.87
N ARG A 34 -2.81 7.10 5.37
CA ARG A 34 -1.84 7.94 4.63
C ARG A 34 -0.51 7.23 4.43
N PHE A 35 0.00 6.57 5.46
CA PHE A 35 1.25 5.83 5.38
C PHE A 35 1.14 4.66 4.39
N LEU A 36 0.05 3.94 4.43
CA LEU A 36 -0.21 2.86 3.48
C LEU A 36 -0.31 3.38 2.05
N GLU A 37 -0.97 4.51 1.85
CA GLU A 37 -1.04 5.16 0.53
C GLU A 37 0.34 5.54 0.01
N ARG A 38 1.20 6.09 0.86
CA ARG A 38 2.60 6.39 0.49
C ARG A 38 3.34 5.12 0.04
N GLY A 39 3.14 4.02 0.74
CA GLY A 39 3.73 2.73 0.36
C GLY A 39 3.32 2.31 -1.04
N ARG A 40 2.03 2.40 -1.36
CA ARG A 40 1.52 2.07 -2.70
C ARG A 40 2.04 3.03 -3.77
N THR A 41 2.06 4.31 -3.47
CA THR A 41 2.55 5.35 -4.41
C THR A 41 4.03 5.16 -4.72
N GLU A 42 4.85 4.91 -3.72
CA GLU A 42 6.29 4.74 -3.93
C GLU A 42 6.61 3.41 -4.62
N LEU A 43 5.82 2.37 -4.39
CA LEU A 43 5.91 1.13 -5.16
C LEU A 43 5.71 1.39 -6.65
N LEU A 44 4.64 2.10 -7.01
CA LEU A 44 4.36 2.42 -8.42
C LEU A 44 5.46 3.30 -9.03
N ARG A 45 6.01 4.22 -8.26
CA ARG A 45 7.10 5.08 -8.71
C ARG A 45 8.35 4.28 -9.04
N LEU A 46 8.72 3.30 -8.21
CA LEU A 46 9.84 2.40 -8.50
C LEU A 46 9.59 1.51 -9.71
N LEU A 47 8.34 1.19 -9.99
CA LEU A 47 7.97 0.46 -11.22
C LEU A 47 7.88 1.37 -12.44
N GLY A 48 8.21 2.66 -12.30
CA GLY A 48 8.14 3.64 -13.38
C GLY A 48 6.71 4.10 -13.71
N GLN A 49 5.75 3.89 -12.81
CA GLN A 49 4.34 4.18 -13.03
C GLN A 49 3.82 5.16 -11.97
N GLU A 50 4.02 6.44 -12.18
CA GLU A 50 3.46 7.47 -11.30
C GLU A 50 1.96 7.67 -11.59
N HIS A 51 1.18 7.99 -10.55
CA HIS A 51 -0.26 8.25 -10.68
C HIS A 51 -0.55 9.35 -11.70
N SER A 52 0.22 10.44 -11.68
CA SER A 52 0.07 11.54 -12.61
C SER A 52 0.34 11.12 -14.05
N ALA A 53 1.36 10.32 -14.30
CA ALA A 53 1.70 9.82 -15.62
C ALA A 53 0.60 8.92 -16.19
N LEU A 54 0.06 8.01 -15.38
CA LEU A 54 -1.05 7.14 -15.80
C LEU A 54 -2.29 7.94 -16.13
N ARG A 55 -2.62 8.95 -15.33
CA ARG A 55 -3.77 9.82 -15.55
C ARG A 55 -3.61 10.65 -16.83
N ASP A 56 -2.44 11.27 -17.02
CA ASP A 56 -2.19 12.19 -18.12
C ASP A 56 -2.01 11.48 -19.46
N GLU A 57 -1.31 10.34 -19.46
CA GLU A 57 -0.99 9.60 -20.70
C GLU A 57 -2.09 8.63 -21.11
N ARG A 58 -2.80 8.02 -20.15
CA ARG A 58 -3.74 6.94 -20.40
C ARG A 58 -5.15 7.20 -19.88
N GLY A 59 -5.35 8.32 -19.18
CA GLY A 59 -6.65 8.63 -18.57
C GLY A 59 -7.03 7.65 -17.46
N VAL A 60 -6.06 7.01 -16.83
CA VAL A 60 -6.29 5.98 -15.81
C VAL A 60 -6.07 6.58 -14.43
N ASN A 61 -7.03 6.36 -13.55
CA ASN A 61 -6.96 6.74 -12.14
C ASN A 61 -7.07 5.52 -11.25
N TRP A 62 -6.35 5.55 -10.14
CA TRP A 62 -6.47 4.55 -9.09
C TRP A 62 -7.47 4.99 -8.04
N VAL A 63 -8.36 4.09 -7.67
CA VAL A 63 -9.39 4.35 -6.66
C VAL A 63 -9.39 3.21 -5.65
N VAL A 64 -9.35 3.55 -4.37
CA VAL A 64 -9.52 2.55 -3.31
C VAL A 64 -11.01 2.22 -3.21
N ARG A 65 -11.35 0.97 -3.42
CA ARG A 65 -12.74 0.48 -3.31
C ARG A 65 -13.04 -0.13 -1.95
N ARG A 66 -12.03 -0.71 -1.32
CA ARG A 66 -12.20 -1.39 -0.05
C ARG A 66 -10.88 -1.35 0.70
N CYS A 67 -10.95 -1.15 2.00
CA CYS A 67 -9.80 -1.22 2.88
C CYS A 67 -10.22 -1.99 4.14
N THR A 68 -9.51 -3.08 4.41
CA THR A 68 -9.64 -3.83 5.66
C THR A 68 -8.34 -3.65 6.41
N ILE A 69 -8.40 -3.12 7.62
CA ILE A 69 -7.21 -2.79 8.40
C ILE A 69 -7.36 -3.26 9.84
N ASP A 70 -6.31 -3.88 10.36
CA ASP A 70 -6.19 -4.28 11.75
C ASP A 70 -5.07 -3.50 12.43
N TYR A 71 -5.39 -2.83 13.52
CA TYR A 71 -4.46 -2.07 14.35
C TYR A 71 -4.00 -2.96 15.50
N LEU A 72 -2.78 -3.47 15.40
CA LEU A 72 -2.28 -4.48 16.34
C LEU A 72 -1.47 -3.87 17.47
N LYS A 73 -0.63 -2.88 17.17
CA LYS A 73 0.24 -2.19 18.14
C LYS A 73 0.41 -0.72 17.74
N PRO A 74 0.56 0.18 18.72
CA PRO A 74 0.77 1.60 18.42
C PRO A 74 2.20 1.90 17.97
N ALA A 75 2.36 2.93 17.16
CA ALA A 75 3.63 3.58 16.90
C ALA A 75 3.65 4.96 17.57
N ARG A 76 4.84 5.39 17.96
CA ARG A 76 5.04 6.61 18.75
C ARG A 76 5.88 7.63 17.99
N LEU A 77 5.81 8.87 18.45
CA LEU A 77 6.63 9.98 17.97
C LEU A 77 8.11 9.57 17.88
N ASP A 78 8.76 9.99 16.80
CA ASP A 78 10.18 9.77 16.49
C ASP A 78 10.57 8.33 16.17
N GLU A 79 9.68 7.38 16.28
CA GLU A 79 9.95 6.02 15.84
C GLU A 79 10.03 5.94 14.31
N THR A 80 10.88 5.04 13.83
CA THR A 80 10.95 4.68 12.41
C THR A 80 10.20 3.38 12.21
N ILE A 81 9.30 3.39 11.25
CA ILE A 81 8.52 2.23 10.84
C ILE A 81 8.81 1.89 9.38
N GLU A 82 8.43 0.71 8.96
CA GLU A 82 8.49 0.30 7.57
C GLU A 82 7.10 -0.08 7.08
N VAL A 83 6.70 0.48 5.95
CA VAL A 83 5.49 0.08 5.23
C VAL A 83 5.89 -0.94 4.17
N VAL A 84 5.43 -2.16 4.32
CA VAL A 84 5.72 -3.28 3.41
C VAL A 84 4.51 -3.51 2.53
N THR A 85 4.72 -3.49 1.23
CA THR A 85 3.65 -3.62 0.24
C THR A 85 3.94 -4.76 -0.72
N SER A 86 2.94 -5.62 -0.91
CA SER A 86 2.94 -6.67 -1.93
C SER A 86 1.59 -6.67 -2.64
N CYS A 87 1.55 -7.34 -3.79
CA CYS A 87 0.32 -7.51 -4.55
C CYS A 87 -0.28 -8.89 -4.29
N GLY A 88 -1.58 -8.94 -4.13
CA GLY A 88 -2.34 -10.17 -4.09
C GLY A 88 -2.91 -10.51 -5.46
N GLU A 89 -4.19 -10.79 -5.52
CA GLU A 89 -4.86 -11.16 -6.76
C GLU A 89 -4.97 -9.98 -7.72
N LEU A 90 -4.60 -10.23 -8.99
CA LEU A 90 -4.79 -9.30 -10.10
C LEU A 90 -6.04 -9.74 -10.89
N ARG A 91 -7.01 -8.84 -10.98
CA ARG A 91 -8.22 -9.01 -11.78
C ARG A 91 -8.15 -8.11 -13.02
N GLY A 92 -9.21 -8.06 -13.81
CA GLY A 92 -9.23 -7.24 -15.02
C GLY A 92 -9.00 -5.75 -14.73
N ALA A 93 -9.81 -5.16 -13.86
CA ALA A 93 -9.80 -3.72 -13.57
C ALA A 93 -9.48 -3.42 -12.10
N SER A 94 -9.04 -4.40 -11.33
CA SER A 94 -8.72 -4.22 -9.91
C SER A 94 -7.62 -5.17 -9.45
N LEU A 95 -7.05 -4.87 -8.31
CA LEU A 95 -6.07 -5.75 -7.66
C LEU A 95 -6.15 -5.59 -6.15
N ASP A 96 -5.66 -6.62 -5.47
CA ASP A 96 -5.46 -6.57 -4.03
C ASP A 96 -4.04 -6.12 -3.72
N MET A 97 -3.92 -5.13 -2.85
CA MET A 97 -2.65 -4.73 -2.27
C MET A 97 -2.62 -5.22 -0.82
N ILE A 98 -1.57 -5.94 -0.47
CA ILE A 98 -1.38 -6.47 0.88
C ILE A 98 -0.29 -5.65 1.54
N GLN A 99 -0.62 -5.03 2.67
CA GLN A 99 0.30 -4.11 3.33
C GLN A 99 0.44 -4.43 4.81
N GLN A 100 1.62 -4.16 5.31
CA GLN A 100 1.93 -4.19 6.74
C GLN A 100 2.71 -2.93 7.09
N ALA A 101 2.49 -2.41 8.29
CA ALA A 101 3.42 -1.49 8.90
C ALA A 101 4.10 -2.24 10.03
N ARG A 102 5.42 -2.12 10.12
CA ARG A 102 6.18 -2.83 11.14
C ARG A 102 7.29 -1.96 11.73
N ARG A 103 7.67 -2.28 12.94
CA ARG A 103 8.83 -1.71 13.64
C ARG A 103 9.76 -2.87 13.95
N GLY A 104 10.86 -2.99 13.20
CA GLY A 104 11.69 -4.18 13.23
C GLY A 104 10.88 -5.42 12.86
N ALA A 105 10.85 -6.42 13.74
CA ALA A 105 10.07 -7.65 13.54
C ALA A 105 8.61 -7.53 14.01
N GLU A 106 8.25 -6.45 14.70
CA GLU A 106 6.88 -6.26 15.18
C GLU A 106 5.96 -5.76 14.08
N ILE A 107 4.84 -6.44 13.91
CA ILE A 107 3.79 -5.98 13.00
C ILE A 107 2.85 -5.07 13.80
N LEU A 108 2.75 -3.82 13.37
CA LEU A 108 1.91 -2.81 14.01
C LEU A 108 0.53 -2.74 13.39
N VAL A 109 0.46 -2.88 12.07
CA VAL A 109 -0.76 -2.78 11.28
C VAL A 109 -0.72 -3.80 10.16
N ARG A 110 -1.85 -4.45 9.90
CA ARG A 110 -2.08 -5.25 8.70
C ARG A 110 -3.24 -4.70 7.92
N ALA A 111 -3.13 -4.68 6.60
CA ALA A 111 -4.19 -4.17 5.75
C ALA A 111 -4.28 -4.93 4.43
N GLU A 112 -5.50 -5.06 3.93
CA GLU A 112 -5.79 -5.49 2.57
C GLU A 112 -6.59 -4.38 1.90
N ILE A 113 -6.11 -3.92 0.75
CA ILE A 113 -6.72 -2.82 0.03
C ILE A 113 -7.08 -3.29 -1.37
N VAL A 114 -8.34 -3.14 -1.74
CA VAL A 114 -8.78 -3.35 -3.12
C VAL A 114 -8.67 -2.03 -3.86
N VAL A 115 -7.82 -2.00 -4.87
CA VAL A 115 -7.58 -0.84 -5.71
C VAL A 115 -8.16 -1.11 -7.07
N ALA A 116 -8.98 -0.19 -7.57
CA ALA A 116 -9.57 -0.28 -8.89
C ALA A 116 -8.95 0.72 -9.85
N CYS A 117 -8.92 0.32 -11.11
CA CYS A 117 -8.48 1.16 -12.21
C CYS A 117 -9.71 1.77 -12.87
N MET A 118 -9.78 3.09 -12.88
CA MET A 118 -10.93 3.84 -13.41
C MET A 118 -10.49 4.73 -14.54
N GLY A 119 -11.27 4.76 -15.61
CA GLY A 119 -11.07 5.66 -16.72
C GLY A 119 -11.92 6.93 -16.64
N ALA A 120 -11.95 7.68 -17.70
CA ALA A 120 -12.82 8.85 -17.87
C ALA A 120 -14.28 8.46 -17.65
N GLY A 121 -15.02 9.30 -16.90
CA GLY A 121 -16.43 9.04 -16.59
C GLY A 121 -16.64 8.05 -15.45
N GLY A 122 -15.58 7.66 -14.72
CA GLY A 122 -15.69 6.79 -13.54
C GLY A 122 -16.01 5.34 -13.86
N ARG A 123 -15.73 4.87 -15.06
CA ARG A 123 -15.94 3.48 -15.45
C ARG A 123 -14.70 2.64 -15.21
N PRO A 124 -14.84 1.37 -14.76
CA PRO A 124 -13.70 0.48 -14.65
C PRO A 124 -13.00 0.30 -16.00
N VAL A 125 -11.67 0.33 -15.97
CA VAL A 125 -10.85 0.03 -17.15
C VAL A 125 -9.83 -1.03 -16.79
N ARG A 126 -9.45 -1.83 -17.78
CA ARG A 126 -8.45 -2.88 -17.59
C ARG A 126 -7.10 -2.27 -17.26
N LEU A 127 -6.39 -2.87 -16.29
CA LEU A 127 -5.01 -2.49 -16.00
C LEU A 127 -4.15 -2.65 -17.25
N PRO A 128 -3.31 -1.66 -17.58
CA PRO A 128 -2.35 -1.78 -18.68
C PRO A 128 -1.46 -3.01 -18.52
N GLN A 129 -1.19 -3.71 -19.63
CA GLN A 129 -0.46 -4.99 -19.58
C GLN A 129 0.93 -4.86 -18.99
N HIS A 130 1.67 -3.80 -19.29
CA HIS A 130 3.01 -3.59 -18.74
C HIS A 130 2.98 -3.44 -17.21
N LEU A 131 1.95 -2.81 -16.70
CA LEU A 131 1.76 -2.64 -15.25
C LEU A 131 1.34 -3.96 -14.60
N ARG A 132 0.48 -4.73 -15.24
CA ARG A 132 0.11 -6.08 -14.77
C ARG A 132 1.33 -6.96 -14.62
N THR A 133 2.19 -6.97 -15.62
CA THR A 133 3.44 -7.75 -15.61
C THR A 133 4.35 -7.32 -14.47
N ALA A 134 4.54 -6.03 -14.28
CA ALA A 134 5.37 -5.50 -13.21
C ALA A 134 4.80 -5.81 -11.82
N LEU A 135 3.51 -5.61 -11.63
CA LEU A 135 2.85 -5.87 -10.33
C LEU A 135 2.83 -7.35 -9.96
N ALA A 136 2.71 -8.24 -10.94
CA ALA A 136 2.72 -9.67 -10.70
C ALA A 136 4.03 -10.15 -10.06
N GLN A 137 5.14 -9.48 -10.32
CA GLN A 137 6.44 -9.81 -9.73
C GLN A 137 6.57 -9.39 -8.27
N VAL A 138 5.78 -8.43 -7.82
CA VAL A 138 5.79 -7.93 -6.44
C VAL A 138 5.04 -8.87 -5.48
N SER A 139 4.30 -9.84 -5.99
CA SER A 139 3.61 -10.83 -5.17
C SER A 139 4.49 -12.01 -4.77
N ALA A 140 5.63 -12.20 -5.43
CA ALA A 140 6.53 -13.33 -5.20
C ALA A 140 7.26 -13.16 -3.86
N GLY A 141 7.04 -14.06 -2.90
CA GLY A 141 7.70 -14.04 -1.59
C GLY A 141 7.12 -13.07 -0.58
N GLY A 142 5.95 -12.49 -0.87
CA GLY A 142 5.26 -11.61 0.08
C GLY A 142 4.83 -12.33 1.36
N PRO A 143 4.55 -11.57 2.44
CA PRO A 143 4.10 -12.17 3.69
C PRO A 143 2.83 -12.99 3.48
N PRO A 144 2.66 -14.10 4.22
CA PRO A 144 1.48 -14.93 4.07
C PRO A 144 0.21 -14.10 4.33
N ARG A 145 -0.81 -14.31 3.50
CA ARG A 145 -2.12 -13.70 3.70
C ARG A 145 -2.58 -14.00 5.12
N SER A 146 -2.98 -12.97 5.84
CA SER A 146 -3.61 -13.19 7.13
C SER A 146 -4.89 -14.00 6.89
N ARG A 147 -4.91 -15.23 7.36
CA ARG A 147 -6.18 -15.93 7.50
C ARG A 147 -7.02 -15.10 8.45
N HIS A 148 -8.23 -14.74 8.03
CA HIS A 148 -9.17 -14.11 8.94
C HIS A 148 -9.31 -15.04 10.15
N ILE A 149 -8.72 -14.64 11.25
CA ILE A 149 -9.05 -15.24 12.52
C ILE A 149 -10.43 -14.68 12.85
N ARG A 150 -11.45 -15.49 12.61
CA ARG A 150 -12.78 -15.18 13.15
C ARG A 150 -12.66 -15.29 14.67
N VAL A 151 -12.73 -14.16 15.31
CA VAL A 151 -12.91 -14.12 16.76
C VAL A 151 -14.38 -14.35 17.03
#